data_29a442cf71d525b4cf0932dfb4018a1e
#
_entry.id   29a442cf71d525b4cf0932dfb4018a1e
#
_cell.length_a   1.000
_cell.length_b   1.000
_cell.length_c   1.000
_cell.angle_alpha   90.00
_cell.angle_beta   90.00
_cell.angle_gamma   90.00
#
_symmetry.space_group_name_H-M   'P 1'
#
loop_
_entity.id
_entity.type
_entity.pdbx_description
1 polymer ?
#
loop_
_entity_poly.entity_id
_entity_poly.type
_entity_poly.pdbx_seq_one_letter_code
_entity_poly.pdbx_strand_id
1 'polypeptide(L)'
;MSVIRFLARPMLASSFVVAGLDKLRNADDTAKQLSPVLRRASESLPFKADEKTLARVIGGAQLGAGALLGLGKLSRFAATVLAVTSALNSYVEWRSADISTKEGRSARKARLLKNISLTGGVLLASVDTAGRPSIAWRAEHLAADAKKVTGKQIKRADKAVRKAVDNAVGA
;
A
#
# COMPACT_ATOMS: atom_id res chain seq x y z
N MET A 1 -5.07 1.58 -22.37
CA MET A 1 -5.51 1.75 -20.95
C MET A 1 -7.04 1.78 -20.94
N SER A 2 -7.69 1.12 -19.97
CA SER A 2 -9.15 1.18 -19.87
C SER A 2 -9.58 2.56 -19.38
N VAL A 3 -10.51 3.22 -20.08
CA VAL A 3 -11.09 4.53 -19.72
C VAL A 3 -11.66 4.49 -18.30
N ILE A 4 -12.24 3.37 -17.92
CA ILE A 4 -12.78 3.15 -16.56
C ILE A 4 -11.71 3.32 -15.50
N ARG A 5 -10.51 2.76 -15.71
CA ARG A 5 -9.39 2.91 -14.75
C ARG A 5 -8.88 4.34 -14.65
N PHE A 6 -8.88 5.06 -15.76
CA PHE A 6 -8.46 6.45 -15.82
C PHE A 6 -9.39 7.35 -14.99
N LEU A 7 -10.67 7.07 -14.98
CA LEU A 7 -11.67 7.81 -14.19
C LEU A 7 -11.77 7.33 -12.76
N ALA A 8 -11.79 6.01 -12.53
CA ALA A 8 -12.00 5.44 -11.20
C ALA A 8 -10.86 5.76 -10.22
N ARG A 9 -9.61 5.81 -10.67
CA ARG A 9 -8.46 6.11 -9.81
C ARG A 9 -8.50 7.51 -9.21
N PRO A 10 -8.65 8.60 -9.97
CA PRO A 10 -8.74 9.94 -9.38
C PRO A 10 -10.00 10.12 -8.53
N MET A 11 -11.12 9.50 -8.88
CA MET A 11 -12.34 9.53 -8.06
C MET A 11 -12.11 8.88 -6.69
N LEU A 12 -11.48 7.71 -6.66
CA LEU A 12 -11.12 7.05 -5.40
C LEU A 12 -10.05 7.86 -4.63
N ALA A 13 -9.04 8.33 -5.32
CA ALA A 13 -7.94 9.08 -4.75
C ALA A 13 -8.38 10.40 -4.10
N SER A 14 -9.34 11.12 -4.72
CA SER A 14 -9.83 12.41 -4.22
C SER A 14 -10.37 12.30 -2.78
N SER A 15 -11.09 11.23 -2.46
CA SER A 15 -11.61 11.00 -1.11
C SER A 15 -10.49 10.91 -0.07
N PHE A 16 -9.39 10.26 -0.42
CA PHE A 16 -8.24 10.11 0.48
C PHE A 16 -7.36 11.35 0.55
N VAL A 17 -7.21 12.07 -0.55
CA VAL A 17 -6.49 13.34 -0.59
C VAL A 17 -7.19 14.37 0.30
N VAL A 18 -8.50 14.51 0.17
CA VAL A 18 -9.30 15.43 1.00
C VAL A 18 -9.22 15.01 2.47
N ALA A 19 -9.42 13.74 2.79
CA ALA A 19 -9.35 13.24 4.16
C ALA A 19 -7.95 13.38 4.78
N GLY A 20 -6.88 13.17 3.99
CA GLY A 20 -5.51 13.39 4.43
C GLY A 20 -5.20 14.85 4.70
N LEU A 21 -5.67 15.74 3.83
CA LEU A 21 -5.51 17.19 3.98
C LEU A 21 -6.28 17.71 5.21
N ASP A 22 -7.48 17.21 5.43
CA ASP A 22 -8.28 17.57 6.61
C ASP A 22 -7.58 17.18 7.92
N LYS A 23 -7.01 15.97 7.98
CA LYS A 23 -6.21 15.52 9.13
C LYS A 23 -4.95 16.36 9.36
N LEU A 24 -4.31 16.84 8.30
CA LEU A 24 -3.13 17.70 8.43
C LEU A 24 -3.53 19.09 8.93
N ARG A 25 -4.64 19.63 8.47
CA ARG A 25 -5.18 20.93 8.91
C ARG A 25 -5.67 20.88 10.36
N ASN A 26 -6.35 19.80 10.73
CA ASN A 26 -6.97 19.61 12.04
C ASN A 26 -6.21 18.54 12.85
N ALA A 27 -4.86 18.66 12.91
CA ALA A 27 -4.00 17.64 13.52
C ALA A 27 -4.28 17.45 15.02
N ASP A 28 -4.69 18.49 15.74
CA ASP A 28 -5.02 18.42 17.16
C ASP A 28 -6.29 17.62 17.42
N ASP A 29 -7.33 17.82 16.62
CA ASP A 29 -8.58 17.07 16.75
C ASP A 29 -8.40 15.63 16.25
N THR A 30 -7.59 15.45 15.22
CA THR A 30 -7.19 14.10 14.74
C THR A 30 -6.42 13.35 15.82
N ALA A 31 -5.49 13.99 16.51
CA ALA A 31 -4.75 13.38 17.62
C ALA A 31 -5.69 12.96 18.75
N LYS A 32 -6.64 13.82 19.15
CA LYS A 32 -7.64 13.49 20.18
C LYS A 32 -8.50 12.28 19.79
N GLN A 33 -8.99 12.24 18.54
CA GLN A 33 -9.82 11.14 18.03
C GLN A 33 -9.06 9.81 17.95
N LEU A 34 -7.79 9.87 17.56
CA LEU A 34 -6.91 8.71 17.39
C LEU A 34 -6.13 8.35 18.66
N SER A 35 -6.22 9.14 19.73
CA SER A 35 -5.43 9.00 20.95
C SER A 35 -5.33 7.56 21.48
N PRO A 36 -6.40 6.73 21.54
CA PRO A 36 -6.28 5.37 22.03
C PRO A 36 -5.37 4.48 21.17
N VAL A 37 -5.30 4.77 19.88
CA VAL A 37 -4.46 4.01 18.93
C VAL A 37 -3.05 4.60 18.88
N LEU A 38 -2.94 5.94 18.87
CA LEU A 38 -1.67 6.65 18.79
C LEU A 38 -0.81 6.41 20.04
N ARG A 39 -1.43 6.34 21.24
CA ARG A 39 -0.72 6.03 22.47
C ARG A 39 -0.11 4.64 22.46
N ARG A 40 -0.84 3.63 22.01
CA ARG A 40 -0.29 2.28 21.84
C ARG A 40 0.82 2.24 20.81
N ALA A 41 0.67 2.97 19.72
CA ALA A 41 1.70 3.07 18.69
C ALA A 41 2.96 3.77 19.22
N SER A 42 2.82 4.86 19.97
CA SER A 42 3.97 5.58 20.56
C SER A 42 4.72 4.75 21.59
N GLU A 43 4.02 3.92 22.37
CA GLU A 43 4.62 2.97 23.33
C GLU A 43 5.43 1.86 22.62
N SER A 44 5.05 1.51 21.40
CA SER A 44 5.72 0.46 20.60
C SER A 44 6.89 0.97 19.76
N LEU A 45 7.04 2.29 19.62
CA LEU A 45 8.12 2.88 18.81
C LEU A 45 9.38 3.05 19.66
N PRO A 46 10.57 2.85 19.07
CA PRO A 46 11.86 3.03 19.75
C PRO A 46 12.19 4.51 20.06
N PHE A 47 11.35 5.44 19.60
CA PHE A 47 11.49 6.88 19.81
C PHE A 47 10.18 7.47 20.35
N LYS A 48 10.28 8.48 21.22
CA LYS A 48 9.13 9.20 21.76
C LYS A 48 8.54 10.09 20.67
N ALA A 49 7.46 9.64 20.03
CA ALA A 49 6.70 10.42 19.08
C ALA A 49 5.45 10.99 19.77
N ASP A 50 5.27 12.30 19.68
CA ASP A 50 4.08 12.98 20.16
C ASP A 50 2.85 12.56 19.32
N GLU A 51 1.68 12.43 19.95
CA GLU A 51 0.42 12.01 19.31
C GLU A 51 0.05 12.93 18.14
N LYS A 52 0.33 14.22 18.25
CA LYS A 52 0.12 15.20 17.17
C LYS A 52 1.04 14.95 15.96
N THR A 53 2.29 14.60 16.23
CA THR A 53 3.24 14.24 15.17
C THR A 53 2.79 12.97 14.45
N LEU A 54 2.36 11.96 15.19
CA LEU A 54 1.83 10.72 14.60
C LEU A 54 0.56 10.98 13.78
N ALA A 55 -0.35 11.84 14.27
CA ALA A 55 -1.54 12.25 13.52
C ALA A 55 -1.17 12.92 12.18
N ARG A 56 -0.16 13.81 12.18
CA ARG A 56 0.36 14.43 10.96
C ARG A 56 1.01 13.43 10.01
N VAL A 57 1.75 12.45 10.52
CA VAL A 57 2.36 11.39 9.72
C VAL A 57 1.27 10.56 9.04
N ILE A 58 0.21 10.18 9.76
CA ILE A 58 -0.93 9.45 9.19
C ILE A 58 -1.63 10.28 8.12
N GLY A 59 -1.90 11.57 8.39
CA GLY A 59 -2.49 12.49 7.42
C GLY A 59 -1.63 12.67 6.17
N GLY A 60 -0.33 12.86 6.35
CA GLY A 60 0.64 12.98 5.26
C GLY A 60 0.78 11.71 4.44
N ALA A 61 0.84 10.55 5.09
CA ALA A 61 0.86 9.24 4.42
C ALA A 61 -0.42 9.02 3.60
N GLN A 62 -1.57 9.38 4.13
CA GLN A 62 -2.86 9.26 3.45
C GLN A 62 -2.95 10.21 2.25
N LEU A 63 -2.51 11.46 2.40
CA LEU A 63 -2.46 12.45 1.32
C LEU A 63 -1.51 11.98 0.21
N GLY A 64 -0.27 11.62 0.57
CA GLY A 64 0.75 11.17 -0.38
C GLY A 64 0.36 9.90 -1.12
N ALA A 65 -0.15 8.90 -0.39
CA ALA A 65 -0.64 7.66 -1.00
C ALA A 65 -1.87 7.91 -1.89
N GLY A 66 -2.79 8.80 -1.50
CA GLY A 66 -3.92 9.22 -2.34
C GLY A 66 -3.45 9.86 -3.64
N ALA A 67 -2.50 10.80 -3.58
CA ALA A 67 -1.93 11.42 -4.76
C ALA A 67 -1.21 10.41 -5.68
N LEU A 68 -0.41 9.51 -5.12
CA LEU A 68 0.27 8.44 -5.89
C LEU A 68 -0.72 7.50 -6.56
N LEU A 69 -1.81 7.16 -5.88
CA LEU A 69 -2.89 6.33 -6.44
C LEU A 69 -3.56 7.04 -7.61
N GLY A 70 -3.91 8.32 -7.46
CA GLY A 70 -4.52 9.14 -8.51
C GLY A 70 -3.64 9.27 -9.75
N LEU A 71 -2.33 9.49 -9.56
CA LEU A 71 -1.34 9.55 -10.64
C LEU A 71 -1.01 8.16 -11.24
N GLY A 72 -1.50 7.08 -10.63
CA GLY A 72 -1.22 5.71 -11.07
C GLY A 72 0.24 5.27 -10.86
N LYS A 73 1.02 6.03 -10.09
CA LYS A 73 2.40 5.68 -9.72
C LYS A 73 2.40 4.87 -8.43
N LEU A 74 3.14 3.75 -8.40
CA LEU A 74 3.23 2.88 -7.22
C LEU A 74 1.86 2.48 -6.65
N SER A 75 0.86 2.32 -7.53
CA SER A 75 -0.56 2.17 -7.15
C SER A 75 -0.80 1.06 -6.13
N ARG A 76 -0.04 -0.04 -6.18
CA ARG A 76 -0.15 -1.14 -5.22
C ARG A 76 0.30 -0.74 -3.82
N PHE A 77 1.48 -0.12 -3.72
CA PHE A 77 2.00 0.36 -2.44
C PHE A 77 1.09 1.44 -1.85
N ALA A 78 0.71 2.42 -2.66
CA ALA A 78 -0.22 3.47 -2.27
C ALA A 78 -1.56 2.89 -1.78
N ALA A 79 -2.14 1.94 -2.51
CA ALA A 79 -3.37 1.28 -2.14
C ALA A 79 -3.23 0.48 -0.82
N THR A 80 -2.12 -0.20 -0.59
CA THR A 80 -1.88 -0.91 0.68
C THR A 80 -1.84 0.06 1.86
N VAL A 81 -1.10 1.18 1.74
CA VAL A 81 -1.07 2.23 2.76
C VAL A 81 -2.47 2.79 3.02
N LEU A 82 -3.22 3.08 1.96
CA LEU A 82 -4.60 3.57 2.07
C LEU A 82 -5.54 2.55 2.72
N ALA A 83 -5.42 1.27 2.41
CA ALA A 83 -6.23 0.21 3.03
C ALA A 83 -5.98 0.14 4.54
N VAL A 84 -4.73 0.17 4.97
CA VAL A 84 -4.37 0.15 6.40
C VAL A 84 -4.89 1.40 7.11
N THR A 85 -4.66 2.60 6.55
CA THR A 85 -5.13 3.86 7.16
C THR A 85 -6.66 3.96 7.17
N SER A 86 -7.35 3.42 6.15
CA SER A 86 -8.82 3.32 6.12
C SER A 86 -9.36 2.39 7.18
N ALA A 87 -8.75 1.23 7.38
CA ALA A 87 -9.17 0.28 8.39
C ALA A 87 -9.02 0.88 9.80
N LEU A 88 -7.88 1.54 10.08
CA LEU A 88 -7.65 2.25 11.34
C LEU A 88 -8.70 3.35 11.57
N ASN A 89 -8.95 4.17 10.56
CA ASN A 89 -9.97 5.21 10.62
C ASN A 89 -11.37 4.63 10.91
N SER A 90 -11.75 3.58 10.19
CA SER A 90 -13.03 2.91 10.38
C SER A 90 -13.19 2.39 11.81
N TYR A 91 -12.14 1.81 12.35
CA TYR A 91 -12.12 1.31 13.73
C TYR A 91 -12.33 2.44 14.75
N VAL A 92 -11.59 3.55 14.58
CA VAL A 92 -11.70 4.70 15.48
C VAL A 92 -13.08 5.35 15.39
N GLU A 93 -13.56 5.63 14.18
CA GLU A 93 -14.90 6.20 13.97
C GLU A 93 -16.01 5.30 14.53
N TRP A 94 -15.85 3.97 14.41
CA TRP A 94 -16.79 3.03 14.99
C TRP A 94 -16.81 3.08 16.51
N ARG A 95 -15.64 3.20 17.14
CA ARG A 95 -15.48 3.24 18.61
C ARG A 95 -15.94 4.56 19.21
N SER A 96 -15.70 5.68 18.51
CA SER A 96 -16.01 7.04 19.00
C SER A 96 -17.40 7.54 18.63
N ALA A 97 -18.17 6.78 17.82
CA ALA A 97 -19.49 7.21 17.40
C ALA A 97 -20.49 7.22 18.57
N ASP A 98 -21.23 8.31 18.69
CA ASP A 98 -22.34 8.40 19.62
C ASP A 98 -23.47 7.45 19.16
N ILE A 99 -23.92 6.61 20.08
CA ILE A 99 -25.00 5.64 19.87
C ILE A 99 -26.22 5.90 20.77
N SER A 100 -26.21 6.97 21.53
CA SER A 100 -27.27 7.32 22.46
C SER A 100 -28.58 7.67 21.71
N THR A 101 -28.45 8.32 20.54
CA THR A 101 -29.59 8.74 19.73
C THR A 101 -29.83 7.82 18.52
N LYS A 102 -31.06 7.85 17.97
CA LYS A 102 -31.42 7.09 16.76
C LYS A 102 -30.62 7.62 15.55
N GLU A 103 -30.45 8.92 15.47
CA GLU A 103 -29.69 9.62 14.44
C GLU A 103 -28.22 9.25 14.53
N GLY A 104 -27.62 9.21 15.73
CA GLY A 104 -26.23 8.80 15.94
C GLY A 104 -25.99 7.35 15.49
N ARG A 105 -26.89 6.43 15.80
CA ARG A 105 -26.82 5.03 15.33
C ARG A 105 -26.92 4.93 13.81
N SER A 106 -27.79 5.71 13.17
CA SER A 106 -27.93 5.75 11.73
C SER A 106 -26.67 6.32 11.06
N ALA A 107 -26.14 7.43 11.58
CA ALA A 107 -24.91 8.05 11.11
C ALA A 107 -23.70 7.10 11.23
N ARG A 108 -23.59 6.36 12.35
CA ARG A 108 -22.55 5.34 12.54
C ARG A 108 -22.60 4.26 11.47
N LYS A 109 -23.78 3.75 11.16
CA LYS A 109 -23.97 2.73 10.10
C LYS A 109 -23.60 3.29 8.74
N ALA A 110 -24.04 4.49 8.40
CA ALA A 110 -23.72 5.13 7.12
C ALA A 110 -22.20 5.37 6.95
N ARG A 111 -21.52 5.83 8.01
CA ARG A 111 -20.05 5.99 8.00
C ARG A 111 -19.33 4.65 7.82
N LEU A 112 -19.78 3.61 8.53
CA LEU A 112 -19.20 2.28 8.39
C LEU A 112 -19.34 1.75 6.95
N LEU A 113 -20.53 1.84 6.36
CA LEU A 113 -20.76 1.40 4.98
C LEU A 113 -19.90 2.17 3.99
N LYS A 114 -19.81 3.50 4.15
CA LYS A 114 -18.91 4.34 3.33
C LYS A 114 -17.45 3.86 3.44
N ASN A 115 -16.97 3.64 4.65
CA ASN A 115 -15.59 3.22 4.88
C ASN A 115 -15.30 1.82 4.35
N ILE A 116 -16.24 0.88 4.47
CA ILE A 116 -16.14 -0.45 3.87
C ILE A 116 -16.05 -0.34 2.35
N SER A 117 -16.91 0.47 1.73
CA SER A 117 -16.89 0.69 0.27
C SER A 117 -15.58 1.29 -0.21
N LEU A 118 -15.05 2.30 0.49
CA LEU A 118 -13.75 2.90 0.17
C LEU A 118 -12.60 1.89 0.33
N THR A 119 -12.60 1.14 1.43
CA THR A 119 -11.59 0.10 1.68
C THR A 119 -11.64 -0.99 0.61
N GLY A 120 -12.85 -1.44 0.24
CA GLY A 120 -13.05 -2.39 -0.86
C GLY A 120 -12.50 -1.87 -2.20
N GLY A 121 -12.81 -0.61 -2.53
CA GLY A 121 -12.26 0.04 -3.73
C GLY A 121 -10.73 0.12 -3.73
N VAL A 122 -10.12 0.43 -2.59
CA VAL A 122 -8.65 0.48 -2.44
C VAL A 122 -8.05 -0.92 -2.53
N LEU A 123 -8.67 -1.94 -1.94
CA LEU A 123 -8.22 -3.33 -2.07
C LEU A 123 -8.25 -3.80 -3.53
N LEU A 124 -9.30 -3.48 -4.27
CA LEU A 124 -9.36 -3.76 -5.72
C LEU A 124 -8.23 -3.02 -6.46
N ALA A 125 -7.96 -1.76 -6.11
CA ALA A 125 -6.86 -1.00 -6.70
C ALA A 125 -5.48 -1.58 -6.35
N SER A 126 -5.31 -2.24 -5.19
CA SER A 126 -4.06 -2.87 -4.77
C SER A 126 -3.71 -4.10 -5.62
N VAL A 127 -4.70 -4.85 -6.06
CA VAL A 127 -4.51 -6.04 -6.92
C VAL A 127 -4.55 -5.70 -8.41
N ASP A 128 -4.96 -4.49 -8.77
CA ASP A 128 -4.99 -4.05 -10.18
C ASP A 128 -3.57 -3.93 -10.74
N THR A 129 -3.23 -4.83 -11.65
CA THR A 129 -1.93 -4.86 -12.32
C THR A 129 -1.76 -3.78 -13.38
N ALA A 130 -2.83 -3.03 -13.71
CA ALA A 130 -2.86 -2.06 -14.82
C ALA A 130 -2.38 -2.65 -16.17
N GLY A 131 -2.59 -3.95 -16.40
CA GLY A 131 -2.13 -4.67 -17.59
C GLY A 131 -0.65 -5.05 -17.55
N ARG A 132 0.06 -4.83 -16.45
CA ARG A 132 1.45 -5.30 -16.25
C ARG A 132 1.42 -6.72 -15.67
N PRO A 133 2.44 -7.55 -16.01
CA PRO A 133 2.54 -8.88 -15.44
C PRO A 133 2.56 -8.84 -13.90
N SER A 134 1.94 -9.84 -13.26
CA SER A 134 1.89 -9.94 -11.80
C SER A 134 3.30 -10.09 -11.20
N ILE A 135 3.44 -9.78 -9.90
CA ILE A 135 4.73 -9.96 -9.20
C ILE A 135 5.15 -11.43 -9.26
N ALA A 136 4.21 -12.36 -9.10
CA ALA A 136 4.48 -13.80 -9.20
C ALA A 136 5.03 -14.14 -10.58
N TRP A 137 4.39 -13.69 -11.65
CA TRP A 137 4.87 -13.91 -13.03
C TRP A 137 6.29 -13.34 -13.25
N ARG A 138 6.56 -12.15 -12.72
CA ARG A 138 7.90 -11.54 -12.80
C ARG A 138 8.93 -12.33 -12.03
N ALA A 139 8.60 -12.80 -10.81
CA ALA A 139 9.49 -13.62 -10.01
C ALA A 139 9.82 -14.95 -10.71
N GLU A 140 8.82 -15.62 -11.29
CA GLU A 140 9.01 -16.85 -12.07
C GLU A 140 9.91 -16.63 -13.29
N HIS A 141 9.69 -15.53 -14.02
CA HIS A 141 10.49 -15.22 -15.21
C HIS A 141 11.93 -14.84 -14.85
N LEU A 142 12.12 -14.05 -13.79
CA LEU A 142 13.46 -13.74 -13.28
C LEU A 142 14.19 -15.00 -12.81
N ALA A 143 13.50 -15.92 -12.12
CA ALA A 143 14.08 -17.20 -11.71
C ALA A 143 14.42 -18.10 -12.91
N ALA A 144 13.55 -18.13 -13.92
CA ALA A 144 13.79 -18.88 -15.15
C ALA A 144 14.97 -18.30 -15.95
N ASP A 145 15.08 -16.99 -16.05
CA ASP A 145 16.19 -16.32 -16.75
C ASP A 145 17.51 -16.49 -15.99
N ALA A 146 17.50 -16.42 -14.66
CA ALA A 146 18.67 -16.71 -13.83
C ALA A 146 19.15 -18.16 -14.05
N LYS A 147 18.25 -19.15 -14.07
CA LYS A 147 18.58 -20.54 -14.38
C LYS A 147 19.18 -20.70 -15.77
N LYS A 148 18.64 -20.01 -16.78
CA LYS A 148 19.18 -20.04 -18.15
C LYS A 148 20.59 -19.46 -18.24
N VAL A 149 20.84 -18.33 -17.57
CA VAL A 149 22.16 -17.67 -17.53
C VAL A 149 23.18 -18.59 -16.85
N THR A 150 22.84 -19.14 -15.67
CA THR A 150 23.70 -20.07 -14.94
C THR A 150 23.98 -21.33 -15.75
N GLY A 151 22.98 -21.92 -16.38
CA GLY A 151 23.14 -23.08 -17.24
C GLY A 151 24.06 -22.81 -18.44
N LYS A 152 23.98 -21.63 -19.07
CA LYS A 152 24.90 -21.23 -20.15
C LYS A 152 26.32 -21.03 -19.65
N GLN A 153 26.51 -20.45 -18.47
CA GLN A 153 27.83 -20.26 -17.87
C GLN A 153 28.50 -21.62 -17.55
N ILE A 154 27.76 -22.55 -16.94
CA ILE A 154 28.26 -23.92 -16.64
C ILE A 154 28.66 -24.61 -17.90
N LYS A 155 27.83 -24.61 -18.96
CA LYS A 155 28.18 -25.24 -20.26
C LYS A 155 29.40 -24.59 -20.91
N ARG A 156 29.60 -23.29 -20.77
CA ARG A 156 30.80 -22.60 -21.28
C ARG A 156 32.06 -23.01 -20.51
N ALA A 157 31.95 -23.06 -19.17
CA ALA A 157 33.04 -23.52 -18.30
C ALA A 157 33.44 -25.01 -18.62
N ASP A 158 32.45 -25.89 -18.73
CA ASP A 158 32.68 -27.31 -19.08
C ASP A 158 33.37 -27.44 -20.43
N LYS A 159 32.91 -26.69 -21.45
CA LYS A 159 33.54 -26.67 -22.76
C LYS A 159 34.96 -26.12 -22.74
N ALA A 160 35.24 -25.11 -21.92
CA ALA A 160 36.59 -24.55 -21.77
C ALA A 160 37.52 -25.54 -21.08
N VAL A 161 37.05 -26.23 -20.04
CA VAL A 161 37.82 -27.28 -19.35
C VAL A 161 38.13 -28.43 -20.25
N ARG A 162 37.14 -28.97 -21.00
CA ARG A 162 37.37 -30.05 -21.98
C ARG A 162 38.40 -29.66 -23.03
N LYS A 163 38.29 -28.46 -23.59
CA LYS A 163 39.27 -27.97 -24.59
C LYS A 163 40.67 -27.85 -24.00
N ALA A 164 40.79 -27.41 -22.72
CA ALA A 164 42.09 -27.32 -22.05
C ALA A 164 42.70 -28.73 -21.80
N VAL A 165 41.86 -29.68 -21.41
CA VAL A 165 42.28 -31.08 -21.22
C VAL A 165 42.72 -31.71 -22.55
N ASP A 166 41.93 -31.56 -23.63
CA ASP A 166 42.25 -32.08 -24.95
C ASP A 166 43.58 -31.51 -25.49
N ASN A 167 43.82 -30.21 -25.27
CA ASN A 167 45.09 -29.58 -25.66
C ASN A 167 46.29 -30.05 -24.81
N ALA A 168 46.07 -30.45 -23.55
CA ALA A 168 47.12 -30.92 -22.65
C ALA A 168 47.48 -32.40 -22.89
N VAL A 169 46.52 -33.20 -23.39
CA VAL A 169 46.71 -34.64 -23.63
C VAL A 169 47.18 -34.91 -25.07
N GLY A 170 46.94 -33.95 -25.99
CA GLY A 170 47.35 -34.09 -27.40
C GLY A 170 48.71 -33.44 -27.76
N ALA A 171 49.41 -32.92 -26.74
CA ALA A 171 50.81 -32.44 -26.87
C ALA A 171 51.75 -33.40 -26.19
#